data_7511341113fc825b3440e2692c4122d8
#
_entry.id   7511341113fc825b3440e2692c4122d8
#
_cell.length_a   1.000
_cell.length_b   1.000
_cell.length_c   1.000
_cell.angle_alpha   90.00
_cell.angle_beta   90.00
_cell.angle_gamma   90.00
#
_symmetry.space_group_name_H-M   'P 1'
#
loop_
_entity.id
_entity.type
_entity.pdbx_description
1 polymer ?
#
loop_
_entity_poly.entity_id
_entity_poly.type
_entity_poly.pdbx_seq_one_letter_code
_entity_poly.pdbx_strand_id
1 'polypeptide(L)' 'MADPAYHTNSLEYPPEHRSVYHNNNDCENGKRIKPEHRESGTGNKRLCKHC' A
#
# COMPACT_ATOMS: atom_id res chain seq x y z
N MET A 1 4.97 -16.32 1.71
CA MET A 1 5.67 -15.50 0.71
C MET A 1 5.03 -14.13 0.63
N ALA A 2 5.84 -13.12 0.39
CA ALA A 2 5.30 -11.77 0.23
C ALA A 2 4.59 -11.64 -1.12
N ASP A 3 3.48 -10.92 -1.14
CA ASP A 3 2.78 -10.60 -2.37
C ASP A 3 3.50 -9.47 -3.10
N PRO A 4 3.22 -9.27 -4.40
CA PRO A 4 3.81 -8.15 -5.12
C PRO A 4 3.54 -6.83 -4.40
N ALA A 5 4.56 -5.99 -4.28
CA ALA A 5 4.41 -4.71 -3.61
C ALA A 5 3.46 -3.79 -4.38
N TYR A 6 2.68 -3.03 -3.64
CA TYR A 6 1.80 -2.02 -4.22
C TYR A 6 1.68 -0.83 -3.26
N HIS A 7 1.30 0.29 -3.79
CA HIS A 7 1.13 1.52 -3.01
C HIS A 7 0.03 2.37 -3.65
N THR A 8 -0.31 3.48 -3.01
CA THR A 8 -1.26 4.43 -3.59
C THR A 8 -0.74 5.85 -3.44
N ASN A 9 -1.02 6.67 -4.46
CA ASN A 9 -0.77 8.11 -4.43
C ASN A 9 -2.09 8.90 -4.37
N SER A 10 -3.21 8.19 -4.21
CA SER A 10 -4.52 8.83 -4.17
C SER A 10 -4.68 9.72 -2.94
N LEU A 11 -5.14 10.95 -3.15
CA LEU A 11 -5.40 11.88 -2.06
C LEU A 11 -6.64 11.51 -1.24
N GLU A 12 -7.38 10.51 -1.66
CA GLU A 12 -8.51 10.00 -0.90
C GLU A 12 -8.09 9.33 0.40
N TYR A 13 -6.82 8.91 0.48
CA TYR A 13 -6.28 8.23 1.65
C TYR A 13 -5.41 9.17 2.46
N PRO A 14 -5.37 9.01 3.80
CA PRO A 14 -4.51 9.87 4.64
C PRO A 14 -3.03 9.60 4.37
N PRO A 15 -2.14 10.57 4.70
CA PRO A 15 -0.71 10.41 4.46
C PRO A 15 -0.11 9.13 5.04
N GLU A 16 -0.60 8.66 6.16
CA GLU A 16 -0.10 7.44 6.81
C GLU A 16 -0.31 6.20 5.94
N HIS A 17 -1.30 6.22 5.03
CA HIS A 17 -1.53 5.13 4.09
C HIS A 17 -0.82 5.35 2.76
N ARG A 18 -0.54 6.62 2.42
CA ARG A 18 0.12 6.99 1.16
C ARG A 18 1.63 6.96 1.25
N SER A 19 2.18 7.06 2.46
CA SER A 19 3.63 7.15 2.64
C SER A 19 4.33 5.80 2.75
N VAL A 20 3.59 4.72 2.65
CA VAL A 20 4.12 3.37 2.76
C VAL A 20 3.63 2.49 1.62
N TYR A 21 4.37 1.41 1.34
CA TYR A 21 3.90 0.40 0.39
C TYR A 21 3.48 -0.84 1.18
N HIS A 22 2.71 -1.69 0.51
CA HIS A 22 2.20 -2.93 1.09
C HIS A 22 2.64 -4.11 0.25
N ASN A 23 2.97 -5.21 0.89
CA ASN A 23 3.38 -6.44 0.19
C ASN A 23 2.71 -7.68 0.75
N ASN A 24 1.55 -7.51 1.37
CA ASN A 24 0.81 -8.61 1.96
C ASN A 24 -0.68 -8.39 1.76
N ASN A 25 -1.34 -9.34 1.10
CA ASN A 25 -2.78 -9.25 0.85
C ASN A 25 -3.61 -9.30 2.14
N ASP A 26 -3.03 -9.74 3.24
CA ASP A 26 -3.71 -9.76 4.54
C ASP A 26 -3.48 -8.49 5.35
N CYS A 27 -2.72 -7.55 4.81
CA CYS A 27 -2.48 -6.26 5.47
C CYS A 27 -3.77 -5.44 5.51
N GLU A 28 -4.24 -5.11 6.71
CA GLU A 28 -5.49 -4.37 6.86
C GLU A 28 -5.44 -2.99 6.18
N ASN A 29 -4.31 -2.31 6.31
CA ASN A 29 -4.16 -1.01 5.67
C ASN A 29 -4.12 -1.14 4.15
N GLY A 30 -3.49 -2.20 3.64
CA GLY A 30 -3.46 -2.47 2.21
C GLY A 30 -4.83 -2.80 1.66
N LYS A 31 -5.62 -3.56 2.41
CA LYS A 31 -6.98 -3.94 1.98
C LYS A 31 -7.90 -2.74 1.81
N ARG A 32 -7.63 -1.66 2.53
CA ARG A 32 -8.46 -0.44 2.45
C ARG A 32 -8.25 0.30 1.13
N ILE A 33 -7.16 0.02 0.43
CA ILE A 33 -6.88 0.65 -0.85
C ILE A 33 -7.62 -0.12 -1.93
N LYS A 34 -8.51 0.56 -2.64
CA LYS A 34 -9.26 -0.06 -3.74
C LYS A 34 -8.28 -0.47 -4.85
N PRO A 35 -8.53 -1.60 -5.53
CA PRO A 35 -7.65 -2.05 -6.62
C PRO A 35 -7.39 -0.98 -7.68
N GLU A 36 -8.37 -0.16 -7.96
CA GLU A 36 -8.25 0.92 -8.96
C GLU A 36 -7.29 2.03 -8.53
N HIS A 37 -7.01 2.13 -7.23
CA HIS A 37 -6.08 3.13 -6.68
C HIS A 37 -4.69 2.57 -6.43
N ARG A 38 -4.48 1.27 -6.63
CA ARG A 38 -3.19 0.62 -6.39
C ARG A 38 -2.26 0.83 -7.57
N GLU A 39 -1.02 1.14 -7.26
CA GLU A 39 0.04 1.21 -8.25
C GLU A 39 1.10 0.18 -7.90
N SER A 40 1.68 -0.46 -8.92
CA SER A 40 2.68 -1.50 -8.73
C SER A 40 3.97 -0.92 -8.16
N GLY A 41 4.65 -1.71 -7.33
CA GLY A 41 5.96 -1.38 -6.82
C GLY A 41 5.93 -0.65 -5.49
N THR A 42 7.11 -0.30 -5.00
CA THR A 42 7.28 0.34 -3.69
C THR A 42 7.12 1.85 -3.74
N GLY A 43 7.29 2.46 -4.92
CA GLY A 43 7.17 3.91 -5.07
C GLY A 43 8.17 4.70 -4.23
N ASN A 44 9.32 4.12 -3.92
CA ASN A 44 10.33 4.71 -3.02
C ASN A 44 9.79 4.97 -1.61
N LYS A 45 8.76 4.24 -1.23
CA LYS A 45 8.15 4.34 0.09
C LYS A 45 8.72 3.26 1.00
N ARG A 46 8.47 3.38 2.30
CA ARG A 46 8.89 2.35 3.26
C ARG A 46 7.76 1.33 3.44
N LEU A 47 8.12 0.15 3.94
CA LEU A 47 7.14 -0.91 4.19
C LEU A 47 6.16 -0.49 5.28
N CYS A 48 4.89 -0.80 5.04
CA CYS A 48 3.84 -0.61 6.04
C CYS A 48 4.12 -1.45 7.28
N LYS A 49 3.97 -0.86 8.47
CA LYS A 49 4.22 -1.56 9.72
C LYS A 49 3.31 -2.76 9.95
N HIS A 50 2.14 -2.74 9.36
CA HIS A 50 1.14 -3.80 9.54
C HIS A 50 1.27 -4.91 8.50
N CYS A 51 2.13 -4.76 7.54
CA CYS A 51 2.48 -5.84 6.62
C CYS A 51 3.66 -6.68 7.17
#